data_34e7aa9f349098a9215008313e6546da
#
_entry.id   34e7aa9f349098a9215008313e6546da
#
_cell.length_a   1.000
_cell.length_b   1.000
_cell.length_c   1.000
_cell.angle_alpha   90.00
_cell.angle_beta   90.00
_cell.angle_gamma   90.00
#
_symmetry.space_group_name_H-M   'P 1'
#
loop_
_entity.id
_entity.type
_entity.pdbx_description
1 polymer ?
#
loop_
_entity_poly.entity_id
_entity_poly.type
_entity_poly.pdbx_seq_one_letter_code
_entity_poly.pdbx_strand_id
1 'polypeptide(L)'
;MYARVIAVQATDDHQLILTFDNHERRLFDMRPYLGIGRFAELKDIRAFKQVSVSFDTVEWQNGLDLDPEFLYAKSGEILVPVLAGPIR
;
A
#
# COMPACT_ATOMS: atom_id res chain seq x y z
N MET A 1 6.99 18.84 -1.45
CA MET A 1 6.48 17.89 -2.47
C MET A 1 6.59 16.50 -1.96
N TYR A 2 5.59 15.68 -2.22
CA TYR A 2 5.56 14.31 -1.72
C TYR A 2 5.63 13.32 -2.89
N ALA A 3 5.98 12.09 -2.58
CA ALA A 3 5.97 11.03 -3.58
C ALA A 3 4.53 10.59 -3.83
N ARG A 4 4.24 10.24 -5.07
CA ARG A 4 2.91 9.82 -5.49
C ARG A 4 2.90 8.32 -5.74
N VAL A 5 1.78 7.68 -5.42
CA VAL A 5 1.64 6.24 -5.66
C VAL A 5 1.35 6.03 -7.13
N ILE A 6 2.12 5.14 -7.76
CA ILE A 6 1.90 4.81 -9.17
C ILE A 6 1.50 3.37 -9.37
N ALA A 7 1.64 2.52 -8.35
CA ALA A 7 1.18 1.13 -8.43
C ALA A 7 0.89 0.62 -7.03
N VAL A 8 -0.07 -0.29 -6.92
CA VAL A 8 -0.44 -0.89 -5.65
C VAL A 8 -0.78 -2.36 -5.87
N GLN A 9 -0.38 -3.19 -4.90
CA GLN A 9 -0.76 -4.60 -4.88
C GLN A 9 -1.11 -4.97 -3.45
N ALA A 10 -2.31 -5.49 -3.24
CA ALA A 10 -2.74 -5.95 -1.92
C ALA A 10 -2.26 -7.37 -1.68
N THR A 11 -1.83 -7.63 -0.45
CA THR A 11 -1.42 -8.98 -0.05
C THR A 11 -2.52 -9.66 0.72
N ASP A 12 -2.36 -10.98 0.95
CA ASP A 12 -3.33 -11.74 1.73
C ASP A 12 -3.29 -11.41 3.21
N ASP A 13 -2.26 -10.67 3.64
CA ASP A 13 -2.07 -10.32 5.05
C ASP A 13 -2.52 -8.89 5.36
N HIS A 14 -3.36 -8.32 4.53
CA HIS A 14 -3.85 -6.94 4.70
C HIS A 14 -2.70 -5.93 4.66
N GLN A 15 -1.77 -6.13 3.75
CA GLN A 15 -0.68 -5.20 3.51
C GLN A 15 -0.76 -4.72 2.07
N LEU A 16 -0.20 -3.55 1.82
CA LEU A 16 -0.13 -3.00 0.47
C LEU A 16 1.33 -2.87 0.06
N ILE A 17 1.65 -3.40 -1.10
CA ILE A 17 2.94 -3.15 -1.73
C ILE A 17 2.74 -1.95 -2.64
N LEU A 18 3.41 -0.86 -2.31
CA LEU A 18 3.23 0.42 -3.00
C LEU A 18 4.48 0.72 -3.81
N THR A 19 4.27 1.22 -5.02
CA THR A 19 5.38 1.80 -5.80
C THR A 19 5.09 3.28 -5.93
N PHE A 20 6.08 4.08 -5.58
CA PHE A 20 5.97 5.53 -5.65
C PHE A 20 6.73 6.06 -6.88
N ASP A 21 6.42 7.29 -7.28
CA ASP A 21 7.00 7.87 -8.49
C ASP A 21 8.49 8.21 -8.34
N ASN A 22 9.03 8.12 -7.13
CA ASN A 22 10.46 8.25 -6.89
C ASN A 22 11.17 6.90 -7.00
N HIS A 23 10.48 5.88 -7.52
CA HIS A 23 10.98 4.52 -7.73
C HIS A 23 11.13 3.69 -6.46
N GLU A 24 10.71 4.21 -5.31
CA GLU A 24 10.72 3.41 -4.08
C GLU A 24 9.54 2.46 -4.07
N ARG A 25 9.80 1.25 -3.61
CA ARG A 25 8.74 0.30 -3.29
C ARG A 25 8.65 0.22 -1.78
N ARG A 26 7.44 0.28 -1.26
CA ARG A 26 7.24 0.34 0.19
C ARG A 26 6.12 -0.61 0.59
N LEU A 27 6.22 -1.15 1.80
CA LEU A 27 5.21 -2.03 2.35
C LEU A 27 4.43 -1.29 3.42
N PHE A 28 3.13 -1.18 3.24
CA PHE A 28 2.24 -0.53 4.20
C PHE A 28 1.37 -1.57 4.86
N ASP A 29 1.38 -1.60 6.20
CA ASP A 29 0.58 -2.56 6.96
C ASP A 29 -0.74 -1.90 7.33
N MET A 30 -1.84 -2.41 6.79
CA MET A 30 -3.16 -1.87 7.06
C MET A 30 -3.75 -2.39 8.36
N ARG A 31 -3.19 -3.46 8.93
CA ARG A 31 -3.80 -4.11 10.09
C ARG A 31 -4.07 -3.19 11.28
N PRO A 32 -3.17 -2.25 11.63
CA PRO A 32 -3.44 -1.37 12.76
C PRO A 32 -4.66 -0.48 12.57
N TYR A 33 -5.12 -0.30 11.33
CA TYR A 33 -6.20 0.65 11.02
C TYR A 33 -7.53 -0.02 10.76
N LEU A 34 -7.57 -1.35 10.74
CA LEU A 34 -8.78 -2.09 10.37
C LEU A 34 -9.89 -2.02 11.40
N GLY A 35 -9.61 -1.50 12.58
CA GLY A 35 -10.64 -1.31 13.59
C GLY A 35 -11.22 0.09 13.63
N ILE A 36 -10.82 0.98 12.72
CA ILE A 36 -11.17 2.39 12.78
C ILE A 36 -12.27 2.70 11.76
N GLY A 37 -13.46 3.05 12.26
CA GLY A 37 -14.55 3.51 11.42
C GLY A 37 -14.84 2.57 10.27
N ARG A 38 -15.05 3.14 9.10
CA ARG A 38 -15.40 2.37 7.91
C ARG A 38 -14.26 1.49 7.39
N PHE A 39 -13.03 1.69 7.87
CA PHE A 39 -11.95 0.79 7.47
C PHE A 39 -12.18 -0.64 7.93
N ALA A 40 -13.09 -0.84 8.91
CA ALA A 40 -13.47 -2.19 9.32
C ALA A 40 -14.05 -3.01 8.18
N GLU A 41 -14.60 -2.36 7.16
CA GLU A 41 -15.12 -3.06 5.97
C GLU A 41 -14.01 -3.79 5.22
N LEU A 42 -12.77 -3.35 5.38
CA LEU A 42 -11.63 -3.94 4.70
C LEU A 42 -11.05 -5.15 5.43
N LYS A 43 -11.64 -5.54 6.57
CA LYS A 43 -11.27 -6.78 7.23
C LYS A 43 -11.56 -7.98 6.33
N ASP A 44 -12.57 -7.87 5.48
CA ASP A 44 -12.83 -8.88 4.46
C ASP A 44 -11.71 -8.76 3.43
N ILE A 45 -10.93 -9.83 3.29
CA ILE A 45 -9.77 -9.79 2.41
C ILE A 45 -10.17 -9.55 0.96
N ARG A 46 -11.35 -9.99 0.56
CA ARG A 46 -11.81 -9.75 -0.83
C ARG A 46 -12.07 -8.28 -1.05
N ALA A 47 -12.63 -7.60 -0.04
CA ALA A 47 -12.85 -6.16 -0.14
C ALA A 47 -11.51 -5.42 -0.11
N PHE A 48 -10.59 -5.87 0.73
CA PHE A 48 -9.28 -5.26 0.83
C PHE A 48 -8.53 -5.32 -0.51
N LYS A 49 -8.68 -6.42 -1.23
CA LYS A 49 -7.97 -6.59 -2.51
C LYS A 49 -8.58 -5.79 -3.65
N GLN A 50 -9.73 -5.17 -3.44
CA GLN A 50 -10.39 -4.32 -4.44
C GLN A 50 -9.84 -2.90 -4.33
N VAL A 51 -8.54 -2.76 -4.50
CA VAL A 51 -7.84 -1.50 -4.35
C VAL A 51 -7.14 -1.14 -5.65
N SER A 52 -7.08 0.14 -5.98
CA SER A 52 -6.41 0.61 -7.18
C SER A 52 -5.80 1.99 -6.93
N VAL A 53 -4.92 2.39 -7.83
CA VAL A 53 -4.35 3.74 -7.77
C VAL A 53 -5.38 4.72 -8.30
N SER A 54 -5.56 5.82 -7.58
CA SER A 54 -6.50 6.86 -7.96
C SER A 54 -5.98 8.19 -7.43
N PHE A 55 -5.83 9.19 -8.30
CA PHE A 55 -5.40 10.54 -7.90
C PHE A 55 -4.15 10.52 -7.02
N ASP A 56 -3.10 9.82 -7.47
CA ASP A 56 -1.79 9.81 -6.80
C ASP A 56 -1.77 9.00 -5.49
N THR A 57 -2.85 8.33 -5.13
CA THR A 57 -2.92 7.51 -3.93
C THR A 57 -3.66 6.21 -4.23
N VAL A 58 -4.12 5.54 -3.19
CA VAL A 58 -4.89 4.30 -3.35
C VAL A 58 -6.33 4.55 -2.94
N GLU A 59 -7.22 3.87 -3.61
CA GLU A 59 -8.65 3.94 -3.30
C GLU A 59 -9.24 2.55 -3.39
N TRP A 60 -10.08 2.20 -2.42
CA TRP A 60 -10.80 0.93 -2.44
C TRP A 60 -12.15 1.10 -3.14
N GLN A 61 -12.69 -0.02 -3.60
CA GLN A 61 -13.94 0.00 -4.34
C GLN A 61 -15.10 0.58 -3.53
N ASN A 62 -15.03 0.50 -2.19
CA ASN A 62 -16.06 1.07 -1.32
C ASN A 62 -15.93 2.58 -1.15
N GLY A 63 -14.99 3.23 -1.84
CA GLY A 63 -14.80 4.66 -1.81
C GLY A 63 -13.80 5.16 -0.79
N LEU A 64 -13.26 4.28 0.04
CA LEU A 64 -12.27 4.69 1.03
C LEU A 64 -10.92 4.91 0.37
N ASP A 65 -10.17 5.89 0.86
CA ASP A 65 -8.83 6.17 0.36
C ASP A 65 -7.93 6.57 1.54
N LEU A 66 -6.64 6.70 1.24
CA LEU A 66 -5.65 7.15 2.21
C LEU A 66 -4.78 8.20 1.55
N ASP A 67 -4.35 9.17 2.34
CA ASP A 67 -3.49 10.24 1.85
C ASP A 67 -2.13 9.66 1.44
N PRO A 68 -1.58 10.05 0.28
CA PRO A 68 -0.28 9.50 -0.15
C PRO A 68 0.86 9.87 0.78
N GLU A 69 0.82 11.04 1.42
CA GLU A 69 1.86 11.39 2.39
C GLU A 69 1.80 10.49 3.61
N PHE A 70 0.59 10.15 4.05
CA PHE A 70 0.40 9.22 5.15
C PHE A 70 0.96 7.85 4.78
N LEU A 71 0.64 7.36 3.58
CA LEU A 71 1.12 6.07 3.11
C LEU A 71 2.64 6.04 3.06
N TYR A 72 3.23 7.10 2.54
CA TYR A 72 4.69 7.16 2.44
C TYR A 72 5.33 7.15 3.83
N ALA A 73 4.82 7.97 4.74
CA ALA A 73 5.39 8.12 6.07
C ALA A 73 5.25 6.86 6.91
N LYS A 74 4.16 6.12 6.73
CA LYS A 74 3.86 4.97 7.58
C LYS A 74 4.26 3.64 6.95
N SER A 75 4.78 3.65 5.74
CA SER A 75 5.25 2.43 5.09
C SER A 75 6.76 2.29 5.26
N GLY A 76 7.25 1.06 5.14
CA GLY A 76 8.67 0.79 5.18
C GLY A 76 9.20 0.48 3.81
N GLU A 77 10.37 0.98 3.49
CA GLU A 77 10.95 0.74 2.18
C GLU A 77 11.34 -0.72 2.03
N ILE A 78 10.98 -1.31 0.90
CA ILE A 78 11.34 -2.69 0.59
C ILE A 78 12.69 -2.65 -0.08
N LEU A 79 13.69 -3.19 0.61
CA LEU A 79 15.04 -3.26 0.07
C LEU A 79 15.24 -4.64 -0.53
N VAL A 80 15.56 -4.68 -1.79
CA VAL A 80 15.86 -5.95 -2.43
C VAL A 80 17.29 -6.34 -2.05
N PRO A 81 17.48 -7.47 -1.41
CA PRO A 81 18.83 -7.87 -1.03
C PRO A 81 19.70 -8.02 -2.26
N VAL A 82 20.86 -7.44 -2.22
CA VAL A 82 21.79 -7.53 -3.32
C VAL A 82 22.12 -8.96 -3.64
N LEU A 83 22.14 -9.77 -2.63
CA LEU A 83 22.42 -11.17 -2.80
C LEU A 83 21.41 -11.90 -3.59
N ALA A 84 20.22 -11.38 -3.60
CA ALA A 84 19.21 -12.04 -4.39
C ALA A 84 19.55 -11.93 -5.84
N GLY A 85 20.43 -11.13 -6.08
CA GLY A 85 20.82 -10.92 -7.40
C GLY A 85 21.55 -12.05 -7.88
N PRO A 86 21.80 -12.48 -8.36
CA PRO A 86 22.31 -13.38 -8.75
C PRO A 86 23.24 -13.98 -8.47
N ILE A 87 23.28 -14.18 -8.25
CA ILE A 87 24.09 -14.68 -7.86
C ILE A 87 24.59 -15.33 -8.51
N ARG A 88 24.89 -15.30 -9.00
CA ARG A 88 25.52 -15.69 -9.63
C ARG A 88 25.73 -16.35 -9.94
#